data_63430ced9f9b53c574101373d6fe93b5
#
_entry.id   63430ced9f9b53c574101373d6fe93b5
#
_cell.length_a   1.000
_cell.length_b   1.000
_cell.length_c   1.000
_cell.angle_alpha   90.00
_cell.angle_beta   90.00
_cell.angle_gamma   90.00
#
_symmetry.space_group_name_H-M   'P 1'
#
loop_
_entity.id
_entity.type
_entity.pdbx_description
1 polymer ?
#
loop_
_entity_poly.entity_id
_entity_poly.type
_entity_poly.pdbx_seq_one_letter_code
_entity_poly.pdbx_strand_id
1 'polypeptide(L)'
;QPEKYVVSKAKFDITGTKLVDDDSELTDKYGETNTNPYVDNTNNNEDENLNTKSVERGSKLYYQVWLDTTKFDAANKDNIQTVGITDNYDKDKLTVNASDIKVYDSVTGADVTSKFDISDNNGVLTANLKAGFTKSLGDAENTQIIDTTKFEFGRYYKFDIPATVKDDVVAGADIENKAAQVVNYYNPVSKTVEKPNKPTEKRVNSVPISVEFNFTKKLEGRDLKAGEFTF
;
A
#
# COMPACT_ATOMS: atom_id res chain seq x y z
N GLN A 1 14.16 -1.09 2.58
CA GLN A 1 13.09 -0.49 3.40
C GLN A 1 11.74 -0.73 2.73
N PRO A 2 10.64 -0.83 3.51
CA PRO A 2 9.32 -0.92 2.91
C PRO A 2 8.96 0.38 2.20
N GLU A 3 8.24 0.25 1.10
CA GLU A 3 7.78 1.36 0.28
C GLU A 3 6.25 1.38 0.23
N LYS A 4 5.68 2.55 0.02
CA LYS A 4 4.23 2.72 -0.13
C LYS A 4 3.92 3.69 -1.26
N TYR A 5 2.90 3.35 -2.03
CA TYR A 5 2.40 4.18 -3.13
C TYR A 5 0.88 4.22 -3.13
N VAL A 6 0.32 5.23 -3.78
CA VAL A 6 -1.09 5.33 -4.08
C VAL A 6 -1.25 5.66 -5.56
N VAL A 7 -1.99 4.82 -6.27
CA VAL A 7 -2.15 4.92 -7.72
C VAL A 7 -3.61 4.81 -8.14
N SER A 8 -3.93 5.33 -9.32
CA SER A 8 -5.30 5.34 -9.87
C SER A 8 -5.70 4.02 -10.52
N LYS A 9 -4.74 3.17 -10.86
CA LYS A 9 -4.97 1.90 -11.55
C LYS A 9 -4.26 0.77 -10.84
N ALA A 10 -4.94 -0.37 -10.72
CA ALA A 10 -4.31 -1.59 -10.23
C ALA A 10 -3.29 -2.09 -11.27
N LYS A 11 -2.08 -2.41 -10.78
CA LYS A 11 -1.03 -3.04 -11.59
C LYS A 11 -0.74 -4.41 -11.00
N PHE A 12 -1.38 -5.41 -11.58
CA PHE A 12 -1.28 -6.79 -11.10
C PHE A 12 -0.22 -7.59 -11.86
N ASP A 13 0.08 -7.20 -13.10
CA ASP A 13 1.08 -7.90 -13.91
C ASP A 13 2.47 -7.30 -13.66
N ILE A 14 3.22 -7.98 -12.80
CA ILE A 14 4.63 -7.70 -12.54
C ILE A 14 5.52 -8.81 -13.07
N THR A 15 4.98 -9.67 -13.92
CA THR A 15 5.70 -10.81 -14.51
C THR A 15 6.92 -10.35 -15.28
N GLY A 16 8.05 -11.01 -15.03
CA GLY A 16 9.32 -10.69 -15.69
C GLY A 16 10.03 -9.44 -15.15
N THR A 17 9.44 -8.74 -14.20
CA THR A 17 10.11 -7.66 -13.48
C THR A 17 11.20 -8.26 -12.61
N LYS A 18 12.42 -7.78 -12.75
CA LYS A 18 13.57 -8.26 -11.96
C LYS A 18 13.90 -7.24 -10.88
N LEU A 19 14.26 -7.73 -9.71
CA LEU A 19 14.94 -6.91 -8.72
C LEU A 19 16.21 -6.33 -9.36
N VAL A 20 16.29 -5.03 -9.40
CA VAL A 20 17.52 -4.34 -9.69
C VAL A 20 18.25 -4.22 -8.35
N ASP A 21 19.34 -4.96 -8.20
CA ASP A 21 20.22 -4.91 -7.02
C ASP A 21 21.00 -3.58 -6.96
N ASP A 22 20.45 -2.57 -7.57
CA ASP A 22 21.05 -1.28 -7.64
C ASP A 22 20.33 -0.37 -6.63
N ASP A 23 21.01 -0.05 -5.54
CA ASP A 23 20.61 1.00 -4.62
C ASP A 23 20.68 2.40 -5.27
N SER A 24 20.82 2.48 -6.61
CA SER A 24 20.75 3.75 -7.31
C SER A 24 19.39 4.37 -7.01
N GLU A 25 19.45 5.57 -6.48
CA GLU A 25 18.26 6.37 -6.20
C GLU A 25 17.55 6.67 -7.53
N LEU A 26 16.41 6.05 -7.71
CA LEU A 26 15.51 6.40 -8.79
C LEU A 26 14.66 7.56 -8.30
N THR A 27 14.94 8.73 -8.81
CA THR A 27 14.05 9.87 -8.61
C THR A 27 12.96 9.78 -9.65
N ASP A 28 11.73 9.58 -9.21
CA ASP A 28 10.60 9.60 -10.12
C ASP A 28 10.34 11.02 -10.64
N LYS A 29 9.47 11.14 -11.63
CA LYS A 29 9.13 12.43 -12.23
C LYS A 29 8.45 13.43 -11.29
N TYR A 30 8.09 13.01 -10.09
CA TYR A 30 7.53 13.87 -9.05
C TYR A 30 8.59 14.34 -8.04
N GLY A 31 9.86 14.00 -8.26
CA GLY A 31 10.97 14.33 -7.38
C GLY A 31 11.07 13.45 -6.13
N GLU A 32 10.29 12.39 -6.06
CA GLU A 32 10.40 11.38 -5.00
C GLU A 32 11.54 10.41 -5.34
N THR A 33 12.41 10.16 -4.37
CA THR A 33 13.42 9.11 -4.49
C THR A 33 12.73 7.77 -4.31
N ASN A 34 12.77 6.96 -5.35
CA ASN A 34 12.19 5.64 -5.37
C ASN A 34 13.27 4.60 -5.58
N THR A 35 13.57 3.86 -4.53
CA THR A 35 14.54 2.76 -4.56
C THR A 35 13.91 1.43 -4.97
N ASN A 36 12.58 1.42 -5.17
CA ASN A 36 11.87 0.24 -5.59
C ASN A 36 11.67 0.21 -7.11
N PRO A 37 12.41 -0.63 -7.84
CA PRO A 37 12.31 -0.72 -9.30
C PRO A 37 10.97 -1.27 -9.79
N TYR A 38 10.14 -1.78 -8.90
CA TYR A 38 8.84 -2.35 -9.24
C TYR A 38 7.69 -1.37 -9.17
N VAL A 39 7.89 -0.24 -8.56
CA VAL A 39 7.01 0.88 -8.82
C VAL A 39 7.49 1.46 -10.13
N ASP A 40 6.88 1.01 -11.12
CA ASP A 40 7.19 1.19 -12.50
C ASP A 40 7.44 2.66 -12.88
N ASN A 41 8.61 3.15 -12.51
CA ASN A 41 9.05 4.49 -12.91
C ASN A 41 9.23 4.61 -14.42
N THR A 42 9.35 3.50 -15.12
CA THR A 42 9.44 3.50 -16.58
C THR A 42 8.08 3.74 -17.22
N ASN A 43 7.00 3.31 -16.56
CA ASN A 43 5.63 3.58 -16.96
C ASN A 43 4.92 4.51 -15.97
N ASN A 44 5.66 5.21 -15.15
CA ASN A 44 5.12 6.12 -14.16
C ASN A 44 4.55 7.34 -14.87
N ASN A 45 3.34 7.16 -15.32
CA ASN A 45 2.63 8.23 -15.95
C ASN A 45 2.00 9.10 -14.85
N GLU A 46 1.97 10.40 -15.07
CA GLU A 46 1.48 11.38 -14.11
C GLU A 46 0.04 11.12 -13.67
N ASP A 47 -0.74 10.52 -14.56
CA ASP A 47 -2.13 10.23 -14.30
C ASP A 47 -2.35 9.05 -13.37
N GLU A 48 -1.33 8.24 -13.11
CA GLU A 48 -1.43 7.05 -12.26
C GLU A 48 -1.02 7.31 -10.81
N ASN A 49 -0.05 8.18 -10.57
CA ASN A 49 0.35 8.53 -9.21
C ASN A 49 -0.61 9.55 -8.62
N LEU A 50 -1.24 9.19 -7.51
CA LEU A 50 -2.23 10.01 -6.82
C LEU A 50 -1.68 10.72 -5.58
N ASN A 51 -0.44 10.46 -5.17
CA ASN A 51 0.09 11.11 -3.97
C ASN A 51 0.05 12.63 -4.12
N THR A 52 -0.44 13.30 -3.10
CA THR A 52 -0.67 14.76 -3.04
C THR A 52 -1.72 15.31 -4.01
N LYS A 53 -2.44 14.42 -4.70
CA LYS A 53 -3.49 14.83 -5.65
C LYS A 53 -4.88 14.73 -5.03
N SER A 54 -5.81 15.47 -5.63
CA SER A 54 -7.23 15.41 -5.29
C SER A 54 -7.86 14.13 -5.85
N VAL A 55 -8.77 13.56 -5.08
CA VAL A 55 -9.54 12.36 -5.43
C VAL A 55 -11.03 12.60 -5.21
N GLU A 56 -11.85 12.14 -6.14
CA GLU A 56 -13.28 12.32 -6.07
C GLU A 56 -13.94 11.34 -5.08
N ARG A 57 -15.06 11.73 -4.49
CA ARG A 57 -15.93 10.81 -3.75
C ARG A 57 -16.38 9.67 -4.66
N GLY A 58 -16.43 8.45 -4.13
CA GLY A 58 -16.80 7.27 -4.88
C GLY A 58 -15.72 6.70 -5.80
N SER A 59 -14.59 7.37 -5.95
CA SER A 59 -13.48 6.89 -6.78
C SER A 59 -12.68 5.79 -6.09
N LYS A 60 -12.05 4.95 -6.89
CA LYS A 60 -11.13 3.91 -6.42
C LYS A 60 -9.70 4.42 -6.38
N LEU A 61 -9.02 4.07 -5.30
CA LEU A 61 -7.58 4.22 -5.09
C LEU A 61 -6.98 2.83 -4.92
N TYR A 62 -5.73 2.68 -5.30
CA TYR A 62 -4.99 1.45 -5.09
C TYR A 62 -3.73 1.78 -4.31
N TYR A 63 -3.70 1.42 -3.04
CA TYR A 63 -2.47 1.49 -2.25
C TYR A 63 -1.60 0.28 -2.58
N GLN A 64 -0.31 0.53 -2.68
CA GLN A 64 0.71 -0.50 -2.81
C GLN A 64 1.62 -0.41 -1.59
N VAL A 65 1.73 -1.50 -0.87
CA VAL A 65 2.70 -1.65 0.22
C VAL A 65 3.70 -2.72 -0.19
N TRP A 66 4.96 -2.35 -0.25
CA TRP A 66 6.03 -3.22 -0.67
C TRP A 66 6.83 -3.67 0.54
N LEU A 67 6.65 -4.94 0.90
CA LEU A 67 7.39 -5.62 1.94
C LEU A 67 8.80 -5.92 1.42
N ASP A 68 9.81 -5.38 2.08
CA ASP A 68 11.21 -5.55 1.70
C ASP A 68 11.86 -6.70 2.48
N THR A 69 12.12 -7.79 1.79
CA THR A 69 12.92 -8.92 2.32
C THR A 69 14.33 -8.99 1.70
N THR A 70 14.71 -7.97 0.94
CA THR A 70 15.99 -7.98 0.18
C THR A 70 17.21 -7.90 1.07
N LYS A 71 17.09 -7.22 2.21
CA LYS A 71 18.21 -6.93 3.12
C LYS A 71 18.02 -7.63 4.48
N PHE A 72 17.44 -8.81 4.49
CA PHE A 72 17.46 -9.60 5.70
C PHE A 72 18.90 -10.02 5.98
N ASP A 73 19.37 -9.60 7.14
CA ASP A 73 20.70 -9.94 7.61
C ASP A 73 20.87 -11.46 7.59
N ALA A 74 21.95 -11.93 6.99
CA ALA A 74 22.28 -13.35 6.91
C ALA A 74 22.34 -14.01 8.29
N ALA A 75 22.71 -13.26 9.34
CA ALA A 75 22.73 -13.74 10.72
C ALA A 75 21.32 -13.95 11.31
N ASN A 76 20.33 -13.19 10.82
CA ASN A 76 18.97 -13.19 11.35
C ASN A 76 17.96 -13.92 10.47
N LYS A 77 18.27 -14.20 9.20
CA LYS A 77 17.33 -14.80 8.25
C LYS A 77 16.75 -16.14 8.73
N ASP A 78 17.52 -16.91 9.46
CA ASP A 78 17.14 -18.24 9.98
C ASP A 78 16.41 -18.17 11.33
N ASN A 79 16.19 -16.96 11.83
CA ASN A 79 15.51 -16.72 13.12
C ASN A 79 14.30 -15.79 12.99
N ILE A 80 13.78 -15.59 11.79
CA ILE A 80 12.60 -14.75 11.55
C ILE A 80 11.36 -15.57 11.89
N GLN A 81 10.53 -15.03 12.79
CA GLN A 81 9.28 -15.68 13.19
C GLN A 81 8.08 -15.19 12.41
N THR A 82 8.02 -13.87 12.13
CA THR A 82 6.86 -13.24 11.52
C THR A 82 7.33 -12.30 10.43
N VAL A 83 6.65 -12.37 9.30
CA VAL A 83 6.81 -11.44 8.18
C VAL A 83 5.43 -10.99 7.75
N GLY A 84 5.26 -9.69 7.60
CA GLY A 84 4.00 -9.13 7.15
C GLY A 84 3.99 -7.61 7.11
N ILE A 85 2.80 -7.08 6.99
CA ILE A 85 2.54 -5.64 7.01
C ILE A 85 1.38 -5.30 7.94
N THR A 86 1.35 -4.06 8.37
CA THR A 86 0.15 -3.41 8.94
C THR A 86 -0.14 -2.15 8.13
N ASP A 87 -1.41 -1.82 7.99
CA ASP A 87 -1.86 -0.60 7.33
C ASP A 87 -3.07 -0.04 8.08
N ASN A 88 -2.92 1.18 8.61
CA ASN A 88 -3.99 1.88 9.29
C ASN A 88 -4.62 2.85 8.30
N TYR A 89 -5.65 2.41 7.60
CA TYR A 89 -6.37 3.30 6.69
C TYR A 89 -7.42 4.12 7.43
N ASP A 90 -7.77 5.26 6.87
CA ASP A 90 -8.82 6.12 7.40
C ASP A 90 -10.20 5.53 7.07
N LYS A 91 -10.71 4.70 7.96
CA LYS A 91 -12.00 4.01 7.80
C LYS A 91 -13.22 4.93 7.74
N ASP A 92 -13.06 6.17 8.17
CA ASP A 92 -14.13 7.17 8.09
C ASP A 92 -14.21 7.80 6.69
N LYS A 93 -13.15 7.69 5.90
CA LYS A 93 -13.04 8.25 4.56
C LYS A 93 -12.91 7.21 3.45
N LEU A 94 -12.44 6.01 3.77
CA LEU A 94 -12.20 4.93 2.82
C LEU A 94 -12.99 3.67 3.18
N THR A 95 -13.47 2.99 2.15
CA THR A 95 -13.94 1.60 2.25
C THR A 95 -12.87 0.68 1.72
N VAL A 96 -12.47 -0.31 2.50
CA VAL A 96 -11.51 -1.35 2.13
C VAL A 96 -12.10 -2.71 2.50
N ASN A 97 -12.01 -3.66 1.57
CA ASN A 97 -12.37 -5.05 1.83
C ASN A 97 -11.10 -5.90 1.87
N ALA A 98 -10.85 -6.55 2.99
CA ALA A 98 -9.65 -7.39 3.17
C ALA A 98 -9.57 -8.52 2.11
N SER A 99 -10.71 -9.03 1.66
CA SER A 99 -10.79 -10.07 0.61
C SER A 99 -10.35 -9.60 -0.78
N ASP A 100 -10.28 -8.30 -1.01
CA ASP A 100 -9.83 -7.72 -2.29
C ASP A 100 -8.31 -7.51 -2.33
N ILE A 101 -7.65 -7.64 -1.20
CA ILE A 101 -6.19 -7.47 -1.10
C ILE A 101 -5.50 -8.64 -1.80
N LYS A 102 -4.52 -8.32 -2.63
CA LYS A 102 -3.68 -9.28 -3.34
C LYS A 102 -2.22 -9.08 -2.98
N VAL A 103 -1.49 -10.18 -2.96
CA VAL A 103 -0.04 -10.19 -2.68
C VAL A 103 0.69 -10.85 -3.81
N TYR A 104 1.72 -10.18 -4.33
CA TYR A 104 2.51 -10.67 -5.44
C TYR A 104 3.99 -10.78 -5.07
N ASP A 105 4.60 -11.88 -5.48
CA ASP A 105 6.05 -12.06 -5.48
C ASP A 105 6.65 -11.21 -6.61
N SER A 106 7.52 -10.28 -6.28
CA SER A 106 8.10 -9.36 -7.26
C SER A 106 9.07 -10.01 -8.25
N VAL A 107 9.62 -11.16 -7.92
CA VAL A 107 10.57 -11.87 -8.81
C VAL A 107 9.84 -12.73 -9.83
N THR A 108 8.82 -13.45 -9.39
CA THR A 108 8.08 -14.40 -10.23
C THR A 108 6.81 -13.83 -10.84
N GLY A 109 6.29 -12.74 -10.26
CA GLY A 109 4.97 -12.21 -10.58
C GLY A 109 3.80 -13.04 -10.06
N ALA A 110 4.09 -14.10 -9.30
CA ALA A 110 3.06 -15.01 -8.82
C ALA A 110 2.17 -14.35 -7.76
N ASP A 111 0.87 -14.64 -7.83
CA ASP A 111 -0.07 -14.34 -6.76
C ASP A 111 0.20 -15.29 -5.60
N VAL A 112 0.66 -14.74 -4.48
CA VAL A 112 0.97 -15.46 -3.26
C VAL A 112 0.02 -15.09 -2.10
N THR A 113 -1.10 -14.49 -2.41
CA THR A 113 -2.10 -14.03 -1.43
C THR A 113 -2.48 -15.13 -0.45
N SER A 114 -2.62 -16.37 -0.93
CA SER A 114 -3.00 -17.51 -0.09
C SER A 114 -1.97 -17.88 0.98
N LYS A 115 -0.75 -17.35 0.88
CA LYS A 115 0.29 -17.56 1.90
C LYS A 115 0.13 -16.67 3.14
N PHE A 116 -0.73 -15.66 3.06
CA PHE A 116 -0.93 -14.67 4.11
C PHE A 116 -2.30 -14.79 4.77
N ASP A 117 -2.34 -14.59 6.08
CA ASP A 117 -3.55 -14.32 6.82
C ASP A 117 -3.80 -12.82 6.80
N ILE A 118 -4.88 -12.42 6.13
CA ILE A 118 -5.23 -11.01 5.94
C ILE A 118 -6.52 -10.72 6.68
N SER A 119 -6.50 -9.70 7.52
CA SER A 119 -7.65 -9.28 8.31
C SER A 119 -7.75 -7.77 8.42
N ASP A 120 -8.96 -7.30 8.66
CA ASP A 120 -9.26 -5.91 9.00
C ASP A 120 -9.93 -5.89 10.38
N ASN A 121 -9.31 -5.16 11.29
CA ASN A 121 -9.87 -4.90 12.60
C ASN A 121 -10.11 -3.40 12.75
N ASN A 122 -11.32 -2.97 12.38
CA ASN A 122 -11.77 -1.59 12.54
C ASN A 122 -10.80 -0.53 11.95
N GLY A 123 -10.35 -0.76 10.72
CA GLY A 123 -9.45 0.13 10.00
C GLY A 123 -7.97 -0.20 10.14
N VAL A 124 -7.63 -1.23 10.89
CA VAL A 124 -6.28 -1.77 10.99
C VAL A 124 -6.17 -3.05 10.18
N LEU A 125 -5.59 -2.94 9.00
CA LEU A 125 -5.26 -4.09 8.18
C LEU A 125 -4.00 -4.76 8.71
N THR A 126 -4.03 -6.07 8.80
CA THR A 126 -2.84 -6.89 9.06
C THR A 126 -2.76 -8.00 8.03
N ALA A 127 -1.58 -8.25 7.53
CA ALA A 127 -1.29 -9.36 6.64
C ALA A 127 -0.01 -10.04 7.12
N ASN A 128 -0.13 -11.23 7.68
CA ASN A 128 0.99 -11.99 8.21
C ASN A 128 1.13 -13.32 7.47
N LEU A 129 2.36 -13.74 7.25
CA LEU A 129 2.64 -15.05 6.69
C LEU A 129 2.03 -16.15 7.57
N LYS A 130 1.34 -17.11 6.95
CA LYS A 130 0.68 -18.21 7.65
C LYS A 130 1.66 -19.14 8.36
N ALA A 131 1.21 -19.74 9.46
CA ALA A 131 1.98 -20.70 10.24
C ALA A 131 2.43 -21.94 9.43
N GLY A 132 1.72 -22.30 8.36
CA GLY A 132 2.09 -23.39 7.45
C GLY A 132 3.42 -23.19 6.71
N PHE A 133 3.98 -21.99 6.73
CA PHE A 133 5.28 -21.63 6.13
C PHE A 133 6.40 -21.53 7.18
N THR A 134 6.17 -22.05 8.36
CA THR A 134 7.15 -22.12 9.45
C THR A 134 7.65 -23.52 9.67
N LYS A 135 8.76 -23.63 10.37
CA LYS A 135 9.34 -24.88 10.88
C LYS A 135 9.82 -24.69 12.31
N SER A 136 9.97 -25.79 13.03
CA SER A 136 10.57 -25.77 14.37
C SER A 136 12.07 -25.53 14.32
N LEU A 137 12.58 -24.74 15.27
CA LEU A 137 14.03 -24.65 15.53
C LEU A 137 14.61 -25.93 16.08
N GLY A 138 13.74 -26.85 16.57
CA GLY A 138 14.18 -28.09 17.25
C GLY A 138 14.57 -27.88 18.71
N ASP A 139 14.22 -26.74 19.29
CA ASP A 139 14.37 -26.50 20.73
C ASP A 139 13.25 -27.16 21.54
N ALA A 140 13.41 -27.18 22.88
CA ALA A 140 12.43 -27.80 23.78
C ALA A 140 11.06 -27.11 23.74
N GLU A 141 11.02 -25.80 23.42
CA GLU A 141 9.84 -24.97 23.34
C GLU A 141 9.12 -25.11 21.98
N ASN A 142 9.68 -25.87 21.05
CA ASN A 142 9.18 -26.01 19.69
C ASN A 142 8.97 -24.63 19.00
N THR A 143 9.93 -23.73 19.20
CA THR A 143 9.90 -22.38 18.63
C THR A 143 9.80 -22.44 17.12
N GLN A 144 8.84 -21.70 16.55
CA GLN A 144 8.61 -21.66 15.12
C GLN A 144 9.33 -20.48 14.49
N ILE A 145 9.98 -20.76 13.37
CA ILE A 145 10.61 -19.76 12.49
C ILE A 145 10.14 -19.97 11.07
N ILE A 146 10.32 -18.97 10.22
CA ILE A 146 9.95 -19.11 8.81
C ILE A 146 10.86 -20.12 8.12
N ASP A 147 10.24 -21.04 7.41
CA ASP A 147 10.91 -22.00 6.56
C ASP A 147 11.23 -21.38 5.20
N THR A 148 12.49 -21.02 5.00
CA THR A 148 12.97 -20.36 3.78
C THR A 148 12.87 -21.22 2.52
N THR A 149 12.61 -22.51 2.66
CA THR A 149 12.33 -23.41 1.52
C THR A 149 10.88 -23.29 1.03
N LYS A 150 9.99 -22.73 1.87
CA LYS A 150 8.57 -22.55 1.57
C LYS A 150 8.20 -21.09 1.26
N PHE A 151 8.97 -20.16 1.79
CA PHE A 151 8.80 -18.74 1.58
C PHE A 151 10.16 -18.09 1.35
N GLU A 152 10.39 -17.56 0.17
CA GLU A 152 11.70 -17.04 -0.24
C GLU A 152 11.90 -15.59 0.17
N PHE A 153 13.09 -15.28 0.70
CA PHE A 153 13.57 -13.93 0.96
C PHE A 153 14.40 -13.39 -0.23
N GLY A 154 14.97 -12.22 -0.06
CA GLY A 154 15.79 -11.58 -1.08
C GLY A 154 15.00 -10.89 -2.18
N ARG A 155 13.77 -10.51 -1.90
CA ARG A 155 12.83 -9.87 -2.84
C ARG A 155 11.84 -8.98 -2.14
N TYR A 156 11.08 -8.21 -2.94
CA TYR A 156 9.88 -7.53 -2.47
C TYR A 156 8.64 -8.40 -2.65
N TYR A 157 7.68 -8.20 -1.75
CA TYR A 157 6.32 -8.69 -1.91
C TYR A 157 5.38 -7.49 -1.95
N LYS A 158 4.61 -7.37 -3.02
CA LYS A 158 3.70 -6.25 -3.23
C LYS A 158 2.31 -6.59 -2.72
N PHE A 159 1.82 -5.82 -1.77
CA PHE A 159 0.45 -5.86 -1.30
C PHE A 159 -0.35 -4.78 -2.02
N ASP A 160 -1.30 -5.20 -2.85
CA ASP A 160 -2.26 -4.30 -3.49
C ASP A 160 -3.52 -4.19 -2.63
N ILE A 161 -3.83 -2.98 -2.20
CA ILE A 161 -4.94 -2.68 -1.29
C ILE A 161 -5.91 -1.75 -2.00
N PRO A 162 -6.97 -2.27 -2.64
CA PRO A 162 -8.01 -1.44 -3.23
C PRO A 162 -8.80 -0.71 -2.16
N ALA A 163 -9.06 0.57 -2.37
CA ALA A 163 -9.87 1.40 -1.50
C ALA A 163 -10.83 2.24 -2.33
N THR A 164 -11.99 2.56 -1.76
CA THR A 164 -12.97 3.46 -2.37
C THR A 164 -13.20 4.65 -1.45
N VAL A 165 -13.13 5.86 -2.01
CA VAL A 165 -13.42 7.08 -1.26
C VAL A 165 -14.93 7.12 -0.97
N LYS A 166 -15.30 7.27 0.30
CA LYS A 166 -16.70 7.33 0.71
C LYS A 166 -17.41 8.56 0.15
N ASP A 167 -18.71 8.43 -0.09
CA ASP A 167 -19.52 9.50 -0.69
C ASP A 167 -19.79 10.68 0.24
N ASP A 168 -19.63 10.49 1.54
CA ASP A 168 -19.90 11.48 2.59
C ASP A 168 -18.65 12.19 3.14
N VAL A 169 -17.49 11.99 2.50
CA VAL A 169 -16.27 12.68 2.91
C VAL A 169 -16.42 14.18 2.70
N VAL A 170 -16.08 14.95 3.72
CA VAL A 170 -16.18 16.42 3.68
C VAL A 170 -15.23 17.00 2.64
N ALA A 171 -15.72 17.94 1.85
CA ALA A 171 -14.90 18.66 0.87
C ALA A 171 -13.72 19.37 1.56
N GLY A 172 -12.53 19.27 0.97
CA GLY A 172 -11.28 19.79 1.54
C GLY A 172 -10.63 18.90 2.58
N ALA A 173 -11.22 17.76 2.91
CA ALA A 173 -10.61 16.80 3.84
C ALA A 173 -9.39 16.13 3.21
N ASP A 174 -8.39 15.85 4.05
CA ASP A 174 -7.23 15.04 3.67
C ASP A 174 -7.48 13.58 4.06
N ILE A 175 -7.04 12.68 3.18
CA ILE A 175 -7.04 11.24 3.38
C ILE A 175 -5.60 10.81 3.52
N GLU A 176 -5.22 10.42 4.73
CA GLU A 176 -3.85 10.01 5.03
C GLU A 176 -3.77 8.49 5.18
N ASN A 177 -2.70 7.90 4.66
CA ASN A 177 -2.43 6.49 4.83
C ASN A 177 -0.93 6.23 5.04
N LYS A 178 -0.64 5.44 6.06
CA LYS A 178 0.72 4.99 6.40
C LYS A 178 0.68 3.54 6.81
N ALA A 179 1.58 2.76 6.24
CA ALA A 179 1.75 1.36 6.56
C ALA A 179 3.07 1.11 7.31
N ALA A 180 3.25 -0.09 7.76
CA ALA A 180 4.52 -0.54 8.32
C ALA A 180 4.79 -2.00 7.95
N GLN A 181 6.06 -2.30 7.77
CA GLN A 181 6.56 -3.66 7.67
C GLN A 181 6.76 -4.23 9.07
N VAL A 182 6.28 -5.44 9.29
CA VAL A 182 6.45 -6.20 10.53
C VAL A 182 7.32 -7.42 10.25
N VAL A 183 8.51 -7.44 10.86
CA VAL A 183 9.44 -8.58 10.79
C VAL A 183 9.94 -8.84 12.19
N ASN A 184 9.50 -9.94 12.79
CA ASN A 184 9.91 -10.31 14.15
C ASN A 184 11.07 -11.28 14.11
N TYR A 185 12.11 -10.98 14.86
CA TYR A 185 13.32 -11.79 15.00
C TYR A 185 13.34 -12.49 16.34
N TYR A 186 13.63 -13.79 16.34
CA TYR A 186 13.85 -14.56 17.55
C TYR A 186 15.35 -14.69 17.84
N ASN A 187 15.74 -14.37 19.05
CA ASN A 187 17.11 -14.62 19.52
C ASN A 187 17.14 -15.92 20.31
N PRO A 188 17.76 -17.00 19.79
CA PRO A 188 17.76 -18.30 20.44
C PRO A 188 18.62 -18.34 21.72
N VAL A 189 19.54 -17.38 21.90
CA VAL A 189 20.41 -17.30 23.09
C VAL A 189 19.67 -16.65 24.26
N SER A 190 19.11 -15.46 24.03
CA SER A 190 18.34 -14.74 25.06
C SER A 190 16.91 -15.23 25.20
N LYS A 191 16.43 -16.03 24.23
CA LYS A 191 15.02 -16.48 24.11
C LYS A 191 14.02 -15.32 24.07
N THR A 192 14.42 -14.21 23.47
CA THR A 192 13.61 -13.00 23.32
C THR A 192 13.24 -12.78 21.85
N VAL A 193 12.11 -12.09 21.63
CA VAL A 193 11.65 -11.70 20.29
C VAL A 193 11.84 -10.21 20.13
N GLU A 194 12.61 -9.81 19.13
CA GLU A 194 12.71 -8.43 18.69
C GLU A 194 11.61 -8.14 17.67
N LYS A 195 10.89 -7.06 17.87
CA LYS A 195 9.73 -6.67 17.07
C LYS A 195 9.92 -5.28 16.43
N PRO A 196 10.90 -5.11 15.54
CA PRO A 196 11.06 -3.84 14.87
C PRO A 196 9.85 -3.57 13.98
N ASN A 197 9.36 -2.33 14.07
CA ASN A 197 8.33 -1.83 13.20
C ASN A 197 8.98 -0.79 12.26
N LYS A 198 9.02 -1.07 10.97
CA LYS A 198 9.58 -0.16 9.97
C LYS A 198 8.43 0.52 9.21
N PRO A 199 8.14 1.78 9.52
CA PRO A 199 7.08 2.50 8.83
C PRO A 199 7.45 2.79 7.37
N THR A 200 6.44 2.93 6.55
CA THR A 200 6.54 3.47 5.20
C THR A 200 6.42 4.99 5.23
N GLU A 201 6.61 5.60 4.10
CA GLU A 201 6.21 6.98 3.90
C GLU A 201 4.68 7.13 3.95
N LYS A 202 4.25 8.30 4.36
CA LYS A 202 2.83 8.66 4.37
C LYS A 202 2.41 9.08 2.97
N ARG A 203 1.23 8.62 2.55
CA ARG A 203 0.57 9.09 1.33
C ARG A 203 -0.67 9.90 1.71
N VAL A 204 -0.86 10.99 1.00
CA VAL A 204 -1.93 11.96 1.30
C VAL A 204 -2.69 12.28 0.02
N ASN A 205 -4.00 12.19 0.11
CA ASN A 205 -4.92 12.65 -0.93
C ASN A 205 -5.88 13.65 -0.31
N SER A 206 -6.38 14.57 -1.11
CA SER A 206 -7.41 15.52 -0.68
C SER A 206 -8.71 15.31 -1.46
N VAL A 207 -9.82 15.62 -0.82
CA VAL A 207 -11.10 15.69 -1.52
C VAL A 207 -11.28 17.13 -2.03
N PRO A 208 -11.60 17.34 -3.32
CA PRO A 208 -11.70 18.69 -3.86
C PRO A 208 -12.81 19.49 -3.18
N ILE A 209 -12.58 20.78 -3.01
CA ILE A 209 -13.59 21.71 -2.55
C ILE A 209 -14.49 22.03 -3.73
N SER A 210 -15.79 21.73 -3.60
CA SER A 210 -16.78 22.14 -4.59
C SER A 210 -17.15 23.60 -4.34
N VAL A 211 -16.93 24.44 -5.34
CA VAL A 211 -17.39 25.83 -5.31
C VAL A 211 -18.59 25.95 -6.24
N GLU A 212 -19.77 26.18 -5.67
CA GLU A 212 -20.96 26.51 -6.45
C GLU A 212 -21.01 28.00 -6.73
N PHE A 213 -21.02 28.36 -8.00
CA PHE A 213 -21.26 29.73 -8.43
C PHE A 213 -22.72 29.87 -8.86
N ASN A 214 -23.49 30.64 -8.10
CA ASN A 214 -24.86 30.98 -8.44
C ASN A 214 -24.87 32.33 -9.17
N PHE A 215 -25.17 32.31 -10.44
CA PHE A 215 -25.30 33.52 -11.25
C PHE A 215 -26.79 33.85 -11.40
N THR A 216 -27.19 35.02 -10.97
CA THR A 216 -28.51 35.56 -11.25
C THR A 216 -28.44 36.64 -12.32
N LYS A 217 -29.06 36.39 -13.45
CA LYS A 217 -29.17 37.34 -14.51
C LYS A 217 -30.51 38.10 -14.41
N LYS A 218 -30.46 39.40 -14.38
CA LYS A 218 -31.65 40.23 -14.24
C LYS A 218 -31.72 41.18 -15.43
N LEU A 219 -32.87 41.27 -16.08
CA LEU A 219 -33.16 42.27 -17.11
C LEU A 219 -33.96 43.38 -16.46
N GLU A 220 -33.56 44.63 -16.78
CA GLU A 220 -34.37 45.77 -16.43
C GLU A 220 -35.48 45.98 -17.49
N GLY A 221 -36.70 46.10 -17.03
CA GLY A 221 -37.85 46.42 -17.85
C GLY A 221 -38.71 45.26 -18.37
N ARG A 222 -38.27 44.02 -18.25
CA ARG A 222 -39.07 42.83 -18.56
C ARG A 222 -38.55 41.56 -17.91
N ASP A 223 -39.38 40.53 -17.87
CA ASP A 223 -38.98 39.23 -17.38
C ASP A 223 -38.10 38.48 -18.38
N LEU A 224 -37.16 37.66 -17.83
CA LEU A 224 -36.34 36.74 -18.60
C LEU A 224 -37.20 35.60 -19.14
N LYS A 225 -36.97 35.24 -20.42
CA LYS A 225 -37.58 34.06 -21.03
C LYS A 225 -36.60 32.92 -21.02
N ALA A 226 -37.12 31.71 -20.81
CA ALA A 226 -36.31 30.48 -20.83
C ALA A 226 -35.59 30.33 -22.19
N GLY A 227 -34.28 30.10 -22.16
CA GLY A 227 -33.45 29.92 -23.34
C GLY A 227 -32.97 31.20 -24.03
N GLU A 228 -33.26 32.39 -23.46
CA GLU A 228 -32.88 33.68 -24.04
C GLU A 228 -31.37 33.96 -23.99
N PHE A 229 -30.65 33.31 -23.06
CA PHE A 229 -29.22 33.44 -22.91
C PHE A 229 -28.58 32.08 -22.65
N THR A 230 -27.43 31.84 -23.23
CA THR A 230 -26.55 30.74 -22.95
C THR A 230 -25.31 31.22 -22.22
N PHE A 231 -24.79 30.36 -21.30
CA PHE A 231 -23.54 30.60 -20.59
C PHE A 231 -22.46 29.71 -21.17
#